data_11bf66635ec76e5d04620776ae2fc6d3
#
_entry.id   11bf66635ec76e5d04620776ae2fc6d3
#
_cell.length_a   1.000
_cell.length_b   1.000
_cell.length_c   1.000
_cell.angle_alpha   90.00
_cell.angle_beta   90.00
_cell.angle_gamma   90.00
#
_symmetry.space_group_name_H-M   'P 1'
#
loop_
_entity.id
_entity.type
_entity.pdbx_description
1 polymer ?
#
loop_
_entity_poly.entity_id
_entity_poly.type
_entity_poly.pdbx_seq_one_letter_code
_entity_poly.pdbx_strand_id
1 'polypeptide(L)'
;MQESYTGSDVQLVNVNFSYGKKQILHNLSIDLSFGICGLLGPNGAGKTTLLNVIATIYAPSSGKLFVHGFDVTDRAEMAKARSNIGYLPQSFELMNASSVLKNVQYAAWARGLSWSAAYQAAWNALKQVGLEKQAHRIVAKISGGQRQRAGIACVIASQPAVLILDEPTVGLDPEQRIDIRNFLKSYSQKHTVIVSTHLVEDLAVIADRVIVLNEGIILLDGKMDNLLQYANREDLMVTPWESGYRHLLSKFHKN
;
A
#
# COMPACT_ATOMS: atom_id res chain seq x y z
N MET A 1 26.16 12.90 -11.87
CA MET A 1 25.17 12.39 -12.84
C MET A 1 23.81 12.65 -12.22
N GLN A 2 22.96 13.43 -12.87
CA GLN A 2 21.56 13.57 -12.46
C GLN A 2 20.90 12.20 -12.68
N GLU A 3 20.57 11.52 -11.59
CA GLU A 3 19.72 10.33 -11.64
C GLU A 3 18.35 10.79 -12.12
N SER A 4 18.03 10.49 -13.37
CA SER A 4 16.84 11.00 -14.06
C SER A 4 15.59 10.22 -13.64
N TYR A 5 14.51 10.94 -13.40
CA TYR A 5 13.17 10.38 -13.26
C TYR A 5 12.79 9.53 -14.48
N THR A 6 12.32 8.29 -14.25
CA THR A 6 12.05 7.29 -15.31
C THR A 6 10.63 7.35 -15.87
N GLY A 7 9.77 8.23 -15.37
CA GLY A 7 8.35 8.31 -15.75
C GLY A 7 7.42 7.47 -14.86
N SER A 8 7.96 6.84 -13.82
CA SER A 8 7.20 5.99 -12.89
C SER A 8 6.48 6.80 -11.81
N ASP A 9 5.42 6.22 -11.23
CA ASP A 9 4.68 6.90 -10.16
C ASP A 9 5.42 6.89 -8.82
N VAL A 10 6.23 5.85 -8.56
CA VAL A 10 7.11 5.77 -7.39
C VAL A 10 8.48 5.25 -7.82
N GLN A 11 9.52 6.01 -7.51
CA GLN A 11 10.90 5.63 -7.78
C GLN A 11 11.76 5.82 -6.54
N LEU A 12 12.38 4.74 -6.06
CA LEU A 12 13.41 4.76 -5.04
C LEU A 12 14.76 4.54 -5.71
N VAL A 13 15.76 5.34 -5.34
CA VAL A 13 17.13 5.22 -5.85
C VAL A 13 18.08 5.15 -4.66
N ASN A 14 18.65 3.97 -4.44
CA ASN A 14 19.62 3.68 -3.36
C ASN A 14 19.13 4.15 -1.97
N VAL A 15 17.84 3.99 -1.69
CA VAL A 15 17.21 4.48 -0.46
C VAL A 15 17.63 3.64 0.73
N ASN A 16 18.12 4.34 1.76
CA ASN A 16 18.42 3.79 3.08
C ASN A 16 17.54 4.47 4.13
N PHE A 17 17.18 3.75 5.18
CA PHE A 17 16.47 4.33 6.31
C PHE A 17 16.90 3.72 7.64
N SER A 18 17.04 4.57 8.66
CA SER A 18 17.44 4.17 10.02
C SER A 18 16.58 4.84 11.08
N TYR A 19 16.21 4.11 12.13
CA TYR A 19 15.73 4.67 13.38
C TYR A 19 16.92 4.91 14.31
N GLY A 20 17.37 6.15 14.41
CA GLY A 20 18.60 6.48 15.13
C GLY A 20 19.80 5.73 14.56
N LYS A 21 20.42 4.83 15.36
CA LYS A 21 21.57 4.03 14.93
C LYS A 21 21.19 2.71 14.24
N LYS A 22 19.94 2.30 14.32
CA LYS A 22 19.49 1.02 13.75
C LYS A 22 19.02 1.21 12.31
N GLN A 23 19.81 0.74 11.36
CA GLN A 23 19.39 0.70 9.96
C GLN A 23 18.33 -0.37 9.74
N ILE A 24 17.29 -0.01 9.00
CA ILE A 24 16.11 -0.86 8.72
C ILE A 24 15.97 -1.13 7.23
N LEU A 25 16.26 -0.17 6.37
CA LEU A 25 16.24 -0.34 4.92
C LEU A 25 17.63 -0.16 4.37
N HIS A 26 18.03 -1.06 3.47
CA HIS A 26 19.39 -1.17 2.98
C HIS A 26 19.42 -1.01 1.46
N ASN A 27 19.81 0.15 0.99
CA ASN A 27 20.11 0.45 -0.42
C ASN A 27 19.01 -0.01 -1.40
N LEU A 28 17.75 0.35 -1.10
CA LEU A 28 16.61 -0.07 -1.89
C LEU A 28 16.49 0.77 -3.16
N SER A 29 16.38 0.10 -4.31
CA SER A 29 16.04 0.72 -5.59
C SER A 29 14.81 0.02 -6.16
N ILE A 30 13.74 0.76 -6.35
CA ILE A 30 12.42 0.27 -6.78
C ILE A 30 11.85 1.29 -7.76
N ASP A 31 11.18 0.80 -8.79
CA ASP A 31 10.55 1.63 -9.81
C ASP A 31 9.14 1.07 -10.07
N LEU A 32 8.08 1.81 -9.69
CA LEU A 32 6.69 1.36 -9.78
C LEU A 32 5.87 2.29 -10.65
N SER A 33 5.07 1.69 -11.51
CA SER A 33 4.06 2.35 -12.35
C SER A 33 2.71 1.66 -12.15
N PHE A 34 1.71 2.00 -12.97
CA PHE A 34 0.34 1.47 -12.86
C PHE A 34 0.28 -0.03 -12.59
N GLY A 35 -0.73 -0.44 -11.85
CA GLY A 35 -0.96 -1.81 -11.45
C GLY A 35 -0.83 -2.03 -9.94
N ILE A 36 -0.89 -3.28 -9.52
CA ILE A 36 -0.77 -3.68 -8.11
C ILE A 36 0.62 -4.25 -7.85
N CYS A 37 1.38 -3.57 -7.00
CA CYS A 37 2.61 -4.09 -6.41
C CYS A 37 2.33 -4.65 -5.02
N GLY A 38 2.48 -5.96 -4.85
CA GLY A 38 2.43 -6.63 -3.56
C GLY A 38 3.78 -6.56 -2.85
N LEU A 39 3.78 -6.14 -1.59
CA LEU A 39 4.96 -6.14 -0.73
C LEU A 39 4.83 -7.29 0.29
N LEU A 40 5.57 -8.37 0.06
CA LEU A 40 5.66 -9.53 0.94
C LEU A 40 6.86 -9.46 1.86
N GLY A 41 6.76 -10.07 3.01
CA GLY A 41 7.87 -10.23 3.94
C GLY A 41 7.39 -10.64 5.33
N PRO A 42 8.23 -11.25 6.15
CA PRO A 42 7.90 -11.59 7.53
C PRO A 42 7.69 -10.33 8.39
N ASN A 43 7.17 -10.53 9.61
CA ASN A 43 7.10 -9.45 10.57
C ASN A 43 8.53 -8.96 10.92
N GLY A 44 8.70 -7.65 10.93
CA GLY A 44 10.02 -7.05 11.15
C GLY A 44 10.89 -6.92 9.89
N ALA A 45 10.45 -7.38 8.72
CA ALA A 45 11.20 -7.27 7.46
C ALA A 45 11.46 -5.82 7.00
N GLY A 46 10.72 -4.83 7.55
CA GLY A 46 10.81 -3.44 7.14
C GLY A 46 9.67 -2.96 6.23
N LYS A 47 8.63 -3.78 5.99
CA LYS A 47 7.49 -3.43 5.10
C LYS A 47 6.83 -2.10 5.48
N THR A 48 6.32 -1.99 6.70
CA THR A 48 5.67 -0.75 7.19
C THR A 48 6.64 0.44 7.17
N THR A 49 7.93 0.21 7.44
CA THR A 49 8.95 1.26 7.34
C THR A 49 9.10 1.74 5.89
N LEU A 50 9.19 0.81 4.93
CA LEU A 50 9.25 1.14 3.51
C LEU A 50 8.00 1.91 3.06
N LEU A 51 6.80 1.43 3.45
CA LEU A 51 5.55 2.13 3.15
C LEU A 51 5.52 3.55 3.76
N ASN A 52 5.99 3.73 4.99
CA ASN A 52 6.07 5.05 5.63
C ASN A 52 7.07 5.99 4.93
N VAL A 53 8.17 5.45 4.40
CA VAL A 53 9.10 6.24 3.59
C VAL A 53 8.44 6.65 2.28
N ILE A 54 7.81 5.73 1.55
CA ILE A 54 7.09 6.04 0.30
C ILE A 54 5.95 7.02 0.56
N ALA A 55 5.20 6.84 1.66
CA ALA A 55 4.13 7.74 2.08
C ALA A 55 4.63 9.10 2.61
N THR A 56 5.93 9.34 2.60
CA THR A 56 6.58 10.58 3.05
C THR A 56 6.35 10.93 4.52
N ILE A 57 6.01 9.93 5.33
CA ILE A 57 5.93 10.05 6.79
C ILE A 57 7.33 10.14 7.37
N TYR A 58 8.26 9.36 6.81
CA TYR A 58 9.68 9.41 7.13
C TYR A 58 10.48 9.86 5.91
N ALA A 59 11.45 10.75 6.12
CA ALA A 59 12.43 11.06 5.10
C ALA A 59 13.46 9.93 5.01
N PRO A 60 13.91 9.53 3.81
CA PRO A 60 15.01 8.59 3.69
C PRO A 60 16.28 9.13 4.38
N SER A 61 17.08 8.26 5.00
CA SER A 61 18.36 8.65 5.61
C SER A 61 19.41 8.97 4.54
N SER A 62 19.32 8.33 3.37
CA SER A 62 20.09 8.62 2.17
C SER A 62 19.40 8.04 0.94
N GLY A 63 19.88 8.38 -0.25
CA GLY A 63 19.25 8.05 -1.53
C GLY A 63 18.18 9.07 -1.92
N LYS A 64 17.43 8.74 -2.95
CA LYS A 64 16.35 9.61 -3.47
C LYS A 64 15.04 8.85 -3.58
N LEU A 65 13.95 9.58 -3.36
CA LEU A 65 12.58 9.10 -3.55
C LEU A 65 11.83 10.12 -4.42
N PHE A 66 11.28 9.63 -5.52
CA PHE A 66 10.36 10.40 -6.37
C PHE A 66 8.97 9.80 -6.29
N VAL A 67 7.96 10.64 -6.16
CA VAL A 67 6.55 10.26 -6.20
C VAL A 67 5.84 11.11 -7.24
N HIS A 68 5.30 10.46 -8.25
CA HIS A 68 4.63 11.09 -9.40
C HIS A 68 5.48 12.22 -10.01
N GLY A 69 6.79 11.99 -10.13
CA GLY A 69 7.77 12.91 -10.68
C GLY A 69 8.33 13.96 -9.74
N PHE A 70 7.82 14.06 -8.51
CA PHE A 70 8.29 15.02 -7.52
C PHE A 70 9.35 14.43 -6.60
N ASP A 71 10.49 15.10 -6.45
CA ASP A 71 11.55 14.70 -5.51
C ASP A 71 11.10 14.97 -4.07
N VAL A 72 10.89 13.90 -3.30
CA VAL A 72 10.45 13.97 -1.90
C VAL A 72 11.53 14.57 -0.99
N THR A 73 12.79 14.52 -1.40
CA THR A 73 13.91 15.11 -0.64
C THR A 73 14.00 16.62 -0.83
N ASP A 74 13.37 17.15 -1.88
CA ASP A 74 13.22 18.60 -2.09
C ASP A 74 12.02 19.13 -1.30
N ARG A 75 12.28 20.08 -0.40
CA ARG A 75 11.25 20.69 0.45
C ARG A 75 10.15 21.41 -0.34
N ALA A 76 10.47 21.97 -1.50
CA ALA A 76 9.52 22.67 -2.36
C ALA A 76 8.58 21.69 -3.10
N GLU A 77 9.04 20.47 -3.40
CA GLU A 77 8.28 19.47 -4.13
C GLU A 77 7.52 18.50 -3.22
N MET A 78 7.95 18.34 -1.97
CA MET A 78 7.36 17.40 -1.00
C MET A 78 5.83 17.55 -0.85
N ALA A 79 5.30 18.79 -0.85
CA ALA A 79 3.86 19.01 -0.74
C ALA A 79 3.10 18.47 -1.95
N LYS A 80 3.67 18.61 -3.15
CA LYS A 80 3.12 18.06 -4.40
C LYS A 80 3.20 16.53 -4.41
N ALA A 81 4.34 15.95 -3.99
CA ALA A 81 4.47 14.50 -3.82
C ALA A 81 3.37 13.95 -2.88
N ARG A 82 3.19 14.56 -1.71
CA ARG A 82 2.18 14.17 -0.72
C ARG A 82 0.76 14.26 -1.24
N SER A 83 0.43 15.24 -2.08
CA SER A 83 -0.92 15.34 -2.65
C SER A 83 -1.28 14.17 -3.58
N ASN A 84 -0.29 13.50 -4.14
CA ASN A 84 -0.45 12.33 -5.01
C ASN A 84 -0.50 11.00 -4.27
N ILE A 85 -0.35 10.97 -2.93
CA ILE A 85 -0.31 9.73 -2.14
C ILE A 85 -1.59 9.60 -1.32
N GLY A 86 -2.25 8.44 -1.40
CA GLY A 86 -3.24 7.98 -0.42
C GLY A 86 -2.62 6.85 0.40
N TYR A 87 -2.53 7.02 1.71
CA TYR A 87 -1.96 5.99 2.59
C TYR A 87 -2.95 5.57 3.67
N LEU A 88 -3.23 4.28 3.75
CA LEU A 88 -3.99 3.66 4.83
C LEU A 88 -3.05 2.76 5.63
N PRO A 89 -2.67 3.13 6.86
CA PRO A 89 -1.87 2.28 7.73
C PRO A 89 -2.67 1.09 8.23
N GLN A 90 -1.99 0.07 8.73
CA GLN A 90 -2.59 -1.14 9.32
C GLN A 90 -3.58 -0.80 10.46
N SER A 91 -3.24 0.18 11.29
CA SER A 91 -4.11 0.69 12.34
C SER A 91 -4.47 2.14 12.04
N PHE A 92 -5.76 2.41 11.95
CA PHE A 92 -6.30 3.74 11.71
C PHE A 92 -7.59 3.95 12.51
N GLU A 93 -7.92 5.20 12.76
CA GLU A 93 -9.14 5.57 13.48
C GLU A 93 -10.05 6.42 12.61
N LEU A 94 -11.34 6.21 12.76
CA LEU A 94 -12.40 7.04 12.21
C LEU A 94 -13.14 7.71 13.36
N MET A 95 -13.73 8.86 13.12
CA MET A 95 -14.55 9.57 14.11
C MET A 95 -15.81 8.75 14.43
N ASN A 96 -15.77 7.99 15.52
CA ASN A 96 -16.78 7.00 15.90
C ASN A 96 -18.19 7.59 16.05
N ALA A 97 -18.32 8.84 16.53
CA ALA A 97 -19.60 9.53 16.71
C ALA A 97 -20.14 10.19 15.42
N SER A 98 -19.38 10.15 14.33
CA SER A 98 -19.76 10.75 13.05
C SER A 98 -20.22 9.67 12.05
N SER A 99 -20.97 10.10 11.01
CA SER A 99 -21.36 9.19 9.94
C SER A 99 -20.16 8.82 9.07
N VAL A 100 -20.27 7.69 8.34
CA VAL A 100 -19.25 7.24 7.37
C VAL A 100 -19.00 8.33 6.34
N LEU A 101 -20.04 8.92 5.77
CA LEU A 101 -19.93 10.02 4.79
C LEU A 101 -19.16 11.22 5.33
N LYS A 102 -19.45 11.64 6.57
CA LYS A 102 -18.75 12.78 7.20
C LYS A 102 -17.25 12.49 7.42
N ASN A 103 -16.88 11.25 7.76
CA ASN A 103 -15.48 10.85 7.88
C ASN A 103 -14.75 10.99 6.54
N VAL A 104 -15.34 10.44 5.47
CA VAL A 104 -14.74 10.50 4.12
C VAL A 104 -14.71 11.93 3.60
N GLN A 105 -15.77 12.72 3.80
CA GLN A 105 -15.81 14.14 3.44
C GLN A 105 -14.73 14.93 4.17
N TYR A 106 -14.58 14.72 5.48
CA TYR A 106 -13.54 15.38 6.28
C TYR A 106 -12.13 15.03 5.76
N ALA A 107 -11.88 13.75 5.46
CA ALA A 107 -10.60 13.32 4.91
C ALA A 107 -10.29 14.00 3.56
N ALA A 108 -11.27 14.10 2.66
CA ALA A 108 -11.12 14.79 1.38
C ALA A 108 -10.89 16.29 1.55
N TRP A 109 -11.61 16.93 2.47
CA TRP A 109 -11.42 18.35 2.81
C TRP A 109 -10.03 18.62 3.39
N ALA A 110 -9.57 17.80 4.31
CA ALA A 110 -8.24 17.90 4.91
C ALA A 110 -7.10 17.75 3.87
N ARG A 111 -7.41 17.16 2.72
CA ARG A 111 -6.51 17.04 1.56
C ARG A 111 -6.62 18.24 0.59
N GLY A 112 -7.33 19.31 0.96
CA GLY A 112 -7.38 20.56 0.24
C GLY A 112 -8.60 20.78 -0.68
N LEU A 113 -9.57 19.84 -0.71
CA LEU A 113 -10.80 20.09 -1.44
C LEU A 113 -11.69 21.09 -0.70
N SER A 114 -12.46 21.90 -1.44
CA SER A 114 -13.52 22.69 -0.82
C SER A 114 -14.56 21.77 -0.15
N TRP A 115 -15.27 22.25 0.86
CA TRP A 115 -16.24 21.43 1.59
C TRP A 115 -17.32 20.80 0.68
N SER A 116 -17.78 21.55 -0.32
CA SER A 116 -18.76 21.06 -1.31
C SER A 116 -18.14 20.01 -2.26
N ALA A 117 -16.92 20.24 -2.75
CA ALA A 117 -16.21 19.26 -3.58
C ALA A 117 -15.87 17.98 -2.78
N ALA A 118 -15.47 18.12 -1.52
CA ALA A 118 -15.21 17.02 -0.62
C ALA A 118 -16.47 16.13 -0.38
N TYR A 119 -17.67 16.73 -0.34
CA TYR A 119 -18.93 15.99 -0.26
C TYR A 119 -19.14 15.10 -1.48
N GLN A 120 -18.97 15.64 -2.69
CA GLN A 120 -19.10 14.85 -3.93
C GLN A 120 -18.02 13.77 -4.03
N ALA A 121 -16.78 14.12 -3.69
CA ALA A 121 -15.67 13.18 -3.66
C ALA A 121 -15.93 12.02 -2.68
N ALA A 122 -16.50 12.32 -1.51
CA ALA A 122 -16.87 11.31 -0.52
C ALA A 122 -17.93 10.34 -1.04
N TRP A 123 -18.98 10.83 -1.69
CA TRP A 123 -19.99 9.97 -2.31
C TRP A 123 -19.39 9.07 -3.38
N ASN A 124 -18.54 9.62 -4.26
CA ASN A 124 -17.87 8.84 -5.29
C ASN A 124 -16.96 7.76 -4.69
N ALA A 125 -16.21 8.09 -3.64
CA ALA A 125 -15.35 7.13 -2.94
C ALA A 125 -16.17 6.02 -2.25
N LEU A 126 -17.27 6.38 -1.57
CA LEU A 126 -18.16 5.39 -0.95
C LEU A 126 -18.79 4.45 -1.96
N LYS A 127 -19.14 4.94 -3.14
CA LYS A 127 -19.64 4.12 -4.24
C LYS A 127 -18.58 3.12 -4.73
N GLN A 128 -17.33 3.55 -4.87
CA GLN A 128 -16.25 2.67 -5.31
C GLN A 128 -15.99 1.50 -4.34
N VAL A 129 -16.19 1.72 -3.04
CA VAL A 129 -15.99 0.68 -2.01
C VAL A 129 -17.29 0.00 -1.57
N GLY A 130 -18.44 0.26 -2.23
CA GLY A 130 -19.73 -0.39 -1.95
C GLY A 130 -20.32 -0.03 -0.59
N LEU A 131 -20.19 1.22 -0.15
CA LEU A 131 -20.69 1.71 1.15
C LEU A 131 -21.78 2.78 1.05
N GLU A 132 -22.43 2.96 -0.10
CA GLU A 132 -23.47 3.99 -0.28
C GLU A 132 -24.63 3.82 0.71
N LYS A 133 -25.06 2.57 0.93
CA LYS A 133 -26.16 2.26 1.87
C LYS A 133 -25.80 2.56 3.32
N GLN A 134 -24.52 2.60 3.65
CA GLN A 134 -23.98 2.88 5.00
C GLN A 134 -23.55 4.33 5.18
N ALA A 135 -23.63 5.17 4.15
CA ALA A 135 -23.10 6.55 4.16
C ALA A 135 -23.56 7.36 5.39
N HIS A 136 -24.83 7.24 5.77
CA HIS A 136 -25.39 7.98 6.90
C HIS A 136 -25.30 7.24 8.25
N ARG A 137 -24.81 5.98 8.26
CA ARG A 137 -24.62 5.24 9.53
C ARG A 137 -23.45 5.82 10.32
N ILE A 138 -23.61 5.86 11.64
CA ILE A 138 -22.54 6.22 12.57
C ILE A 138 -21.46 5.14 12.55
N VAL A 139 -20.19 5.54 12.50
CA VAL A 139 -19.04 4.63 12.39
C VAL A 139 -19.01 3.60 13.52
N ALA A 140 -19.39 3.94 14.74
CA ALA A 140 -19.50 2.99 15.86
C ALA A 140 -20.49 1.83 15.60
N LYS A 141 -21.39 1.94 14.60
CA LYS A 141 -22.46 0.96 14.31
C LYS A 141 -22.22 0.17 13.01
N ILE A 142 -21.05 0.24 12.42
CA ILE A 142 -20.68 -0.53 11.22
C ILE A 142 -19.74 -1.69 11.58
N SER A 143 -19.72 -2.73 10.73
CA SER A 143 -18.84 -3.90 10.91
C SER A 143 -17.36 -3.55 10.69
N GLY A 144 -16.44 -4.44 11.12
CA GLY A 144 -15.00 -4.30 10.89
C GLY A 144 -14.65 -4.14 9.40
N GLY A 145 -15.23 -4.97 8.52
CA GLY A 145 -15.02 -4.85 7.07
C GLY A 145 -15.60 -3.57 6.47
N GLN A 146 -16.76 -3.10 6.97
CA GLN A 146 -17.29 -1.79 6.57
C GLN A 146 -16.38 -0.66 7.05
N ARG A 147 -15.79 -0.78 8.25
CA ARG A 147 -14.80 0.19 8.77
C ARG A 147 -13.54 0.20 7.89
N GLN A 148 -13.04 -0.96 7.49
CA GLN A 148 -11.89 -1.08 6.58
C GLN A 148 -12.18 -0.39 5.24
N ARG A 149 -13.31 -0.69 4.62
CA ARG A 149 -13.72 -0.04 3.37
C ARG A 149 -13.94 1.47 3.52
N ALA A 150 -14.44 1.92 4.67
CA ALA A 150 -14.54 3.36 4.96
C ALA A 150 -13.17 4.02 5.09
N GLY A 151 -12.18 3.36 5.70
CA GLY A 151 -10.78 3.80 5.72
C GLY A 151 -10.21 3.95 4.31
N ILE A 152 -10.43 2.93 3.45
CA ILE A 152 -10.03 3.01 2.04
C ILE A 152 -10.73 4.20 1.34
N ALA A 153 -12.04 4.39 1.56
CA ALA A 153 -12.76 5.53 0.99
C ALA A 153 -12.16 6.88 1.41
N CYS A 154 -11.73 7.02 2.67
CA CYS A 154 -11.09 8.24 3.16
C CYS A 154 -9.80 8.59 2.37
N VAL A 155 -9.01 7.59 2.01
CA VAL A 155 -7.73 7.84 1.32
C VAL A 155 -7.88 8.01 -0.19
N ILE A 156 -8.89 7.40 -0.82
CA ILE A 156 -9.14 7.52 -2.26
C ILE A 156 -10.00 8.72 -2.64
N ALA A 157 -10.68 9.36 -1.69
CA ALA A 157 -11.58 10.48 -1.98
C ALA A 157 -10.87 11.68 -2.64
N SER A 158 -9.58 11.87 -2.39
CA SER A 158 -8.75 12.89 -3.06
C SER A 158 -8.17 12.42 -4.40
N GLN A 159 -8.51 11.22 -4.87
CA GLN A 159 -8.02 10.61 -6.12
C GLN A 159 -6.48 10.61 -6.25
N PRO A 160 -5.75 10.03 -5.29
CA PRO A 160 -4.29 9.99 -5.35
C PRO A 160 -3.81 9.14 -6.53
N ALA A 161 -2.68 9.51 -7.15
CA ALA A 161 -2.03 8.70 -8.19
C ALA A 161 -1.46 7.39 -7.61
N VAL A 162 -0.99 7.43 -6.36
CA VAL A 162 -0.40 6.29 -5.64
C VAL A 162 -1.25 5.97 -4.42
N LEU A 163 -1.79 4.75 -4.36
CA LEU A 163 -2.52 4.22 -3.20
C LEU A 163 -1.65 3.21 -2.47
N ILE A 164 -1.41 3.45 -1.18
CA ILE A 164 -0.62 2.58 -0.31
C ILE A 164 -1.52 2.02 0.79
N LEU A 165 -1.57 0.70 0.91
CA LEU A 165 -2.38 0.00 1.91
C LEU A 165 -1.52 -0.97 2.70
N ASP A 166 -1.44 -0.77 4.02
CA ASP A 166 -0.70 -1.66 4.91
C ASP A 166 -1.65 -2.69 5.53
N GLU A 167 -1.50 -3.96 5.15
CA GLU A 167 -2.30 -5.11 5.62
C GLU A 167 -3.84 -4.93 5.48
N PRO A 168 -4.38 -4.53 4.30
CA PRO A 168 -5.78 -4.10 4.18
C PRO A 168 -6.80 -5.22 4.35
N THR A 169 -6.42 -6.49 4.31
CA THR A 169 -7.30 -7.66 4.38
C THR A 169 -7.23 -8.40 5.71
N VAL A 170 -6.34 -8.00 6.61
CA VAL A 170 -6.19 -8.64 7.92
C VAL A 170 -7.43 -8.48 8.77
N GLY A 171 -7.88 -9.60 9.39
CA GLY A 171 -9.06 -9.61 10.26
C GLY A 171 -10.40 -9.56 9.54
N LEU A 172 -10.41 -9.67 8.21
CA LEU A 172 -11.63 -9.73 7.40
C LEU A 172 -12.02 -11.18 7.10
N ASP A 173 -13.33 -11.41 6.99
CA ASP A 173 -13.85 -12.68 6.49
C ASP A 173 -13.59 -12.86 4.98
N PRO A 174 -13.72 -14.08 4.43
CA PRO A 174 -13.40 -14.37 3.03
C PRO A 174 -14.18 -13.51 2.03
N GLU A 175 -15.46 -13.22 2.28
CA GLU A 175 -16.31 -12.43 1.38
C GLU A 175 -15.81 -10.97 1.33
N GLN A 176 -15.51 -10.39 2.50
CA GLN A 176 -14.97 -9.03 2.61
C GLN A 176 -13.59 -8.89 1.95
N ARG A 177 -12.75 -9.94 2.00
CA ARG A 177 -11.46 -9.96 1.28
C ARG A 177 -11.66 -9.91 -0.23
N ILE A 178 -12.65 -10.67 -0.74
CA ILE A 178 -12.98 -10.66 -2.17
C ILE A 178 -13.43 -9.26 -2.61
N ASP A 179 -14.28 -8.59 -1.82
CA ASP A 179 -14.73 -7.23 -2.11
C ASP A 179 -13.55 -6.25 -2.23
N ILE A 180 -12.61 -6.30 -1.28
CA ILE A 180 -11.42 -5.44 -1.31
C ILE A 180 -10.53 -5.78 -2.51
N ARG A 181 -10.30 -7.06 -2.81
CA ARG A 181 -9.50 -7.47 -3.98
C ARG A 181 -10.11 -6.96 -5.29
N ASN A 182 -11.42 -7.10 -5.45
CA ASN A 182 -12.14 -6.60 -6.63
C ASN A 182 -12.02 -5.08 -6.77
N PHE A 183 -12.18 -4.35 -5.67
CA PHE A 183 -11.95 -2.91 -5.64
C PHE A 183 -10.53 -2.57 -6.09
N LEU A 184 -9.50 -3.19 -5.49
CA LEU A 184 -8.09 -2.93 -5.80
C LEU A 184 -7.78 -3.19 -7.27
N LYS A 185 -8.28 -4.31 -7.84
CA LYS A 185 -8.08 -4.65 -9.26
C LYS A 185 -8.71 -3.62 -10.19
N SER A 186 -9.90 -3.10 -9.84
CA SER A 186 -10.53 -2.04 -10.61
C SER A 186 -9.78 -0.70 -10.49
N TYR A 187 -9.35 -0.36 -9.27
CA TYR A 187 -8.66 0.91 -8.99
C TYR A 187 -7.28 0.97 -9.66
N SER A 188 -6.55 -0.14 -9.66
CA SER A 188 -5.19 -0.24 -10.22
C SER A 188 -5.11 -0.07 -11.75
N GLN A 189 -6.24 -0.12 -12.46
CA GLN A 189 -6.25 0.11 -13.91
C GLN A 189 -5.80 1.53 -14.31
N LYS A 190 -5.88 2.48 -13.37
CA LYS A 190 -5.54 3.90 -13.62
C LYS A 190 -4.60 4.48 -12.56
N HIS A 191 -4.24 3.69 -11.55
CA HIS A 191 -3.46 4.16 -10.40
C HIS A 191 -2.41 3.13 -10.03
N THR A 192 -1.32 3.56 -9.43
CA THR A 192 -0.36 2.68 -8.78
C THR A 192 -0.87 2.29 -7.40
N VAL A 193 -0.95 0.99 -7.13
CA VAL A 193 -1.41 0.45 -5.85
C VAL A 193 -0.31 -0.37 -5.21
N ILE A 194 0.08 -0.03 -3.99
CA ILE A 194 1.06 -0.78 -3.20
C ILE A 194 0.32 -1.41 -2.02
N VAL A 195 0.37 -2.73 -1.93
CA VAL A 195 -0.30 -3.49 -0.86
C VAL A 195 0.73 -4.30 -0.10
N SER A 196 0.91 -4.02 1.19
CA SER A 196 1.66 -4.94 2.05
C SER A 196 0.75 -6.04 2.58
N THR A 197 1.25 -7.25 2.66
CA THR A 197 0.60 -8.35 3.34
C THR A 197 1.61 -9.44 3.67
N HIS A 198 1.27 -10.28 4.64
CA HIS A 198 1.96 -11.55 4.90
C HIS A 198 1.23 -12.74 4.28
N LEU A 199 0.05 -12.53 3.66
CA LEU A 199 -0.77 -13.55 3.01
C LEU A 199 -0.42 -13.61 1.51
N VAL A 200 0.41 -14.58 1.14
CA VAL A 200 0.87 -14.80 -0.23
C VAL A 200 -0.31 -14.98 -1.19
N GLU A 201 -1.34 -15.71 -0.74
CA GLU A 201 -2.52 -16.02 -1.54
C GLU A 201 -3.35 -14.80 -1.93
N ASP A 202 -3.41 -13.77 -1.08
CA ASP A 202 -4.11 -12.53 -1.42
C ASP A 202 -3.47 -11.84 -2.62
N LEU A 203 -2.15 -11.84 -2.69
CA LEU A 203 -1.41 -11.25 -3.80
C LEU A 203 -1.40 -12.11 -5.05
N ALA A 204 -1.39 -13.44 -4.90
CA ALA A 204 -1.39 -14.36 -6.05
C ALA A 204 -2.57 -14.12 -7.01
N VAL A 205 -3.68 -13.61 -6.48
CA VAL A 205 -4.89 -13.33 -7.28
C VAL A 205 -4.88 -11.94 -7.93
N ILE A 206 -4.25 -10.94 -7.29
CA ILE A 206 -4.40 -9.54 -7.71
C ILE A 206 -3.11 -8.84 -8.13
N ALA A 207 -1.95 -9.27 -7.64
CA ALA A 207 -0.70 -8.54 -7.86
C ALA A 207 -0.17 -8.72 -9.29
N ASP A 208 0.18 -7.62 -9.94
CA ASP A 208 0.86 -7.60 -11.22
C ASP A 208 2.39 -7.76 -11.02
N ARG A 209 2.88 -7.33 -9.86
CA ARG A 209 4.28 -7.41 -9.41
C ARG A 209 4.33 -7.71 -7.92
N VAL A 210 5.35 -8.46 -7.50
CA VAL A 210 5.63 -8.73 -6.09
C VAL A 210 7.07 -8.34 -5.75
N ILE A 211 7.23 -7.70 -4.61
CA ILE A 211 8.52 -7.44 -3.98
C ILE A 211 8.55 -8.23 -2.67
N VAL A 212 9.55 -9.11 -2.52
CA VAL A 212 9.78 -9.82 -1.26
C VAL A 212 10.89 -9.10 -0.50
N LEU A 213 10.51 -8.54 0.65
CA LEU A 213 11.42 -7.84 1.56
C LEU A 213 11.77 -8.73 2.75
N ASN A 214 13.04 -8.82 3.10
CA ASN A 214 13.49 -9.44 4.33
C ASN A 214 14.68 -8.68 4.92
N GLU A 215 14.64 -8.40 6.23
CA GLU A 215 15.69 -7.64 6.93
C GLU A 215 16.11 -6.35 6.19
N GLY A 216 15.13 -5.64 5.61
CA GLY A 216 15.36 -4.39 4.88
C GLY A 216 16.02 -4.53 3.52
N ILE A 217 16.15 -5.74 2.98
CA ILE A 217 16.74 -6.03 1.66
C ILE A 217 15.68 -6.68 0.76
N ILE A 218 15.69 -6.34 -0.53
CA ILE A 218 14.83 -6.98 -1.53
C ILE A 218 15.45 -8.32 -1.93
N LEU A 219 14.74 -9.40 -1.69
CA LEU A 219 15.12 -10.76 -2.09
C LEU A 219 14.59 -11.14 -3.48
N LEU A 220 13.44 -10.59 -3.84
CA LEU A 220 12.81 -10.81 -5.13
C LEU A 220 12.04 -9.57 -5.52
N ASP A 221 12.14 -9.19 -6.78
CA ASP A 221 11.35 -8.15 -7.42
C ASP A 221 10.95 -8.65 -8.81
N GLY A 222 9.66 -8.88 -9.03
CA GLY A 222 9.18 -9.45 -10.27
C GLY A 222 7.71 -9.85 -10.25
N LYS A 223 7.32 -10.74 -11.17
CA LYS A 223 5.95 -11.30 -11.19
C LYS A 223 5.76 -12.31 -10.07
N MET A 224 4.50 -12.51 -9.68
CA MET A 224 4.14 -13.49 -8.66
C MET A 224 4.67 -14.90 -8.97
N ASP A 225 4.63 -15.30 -10.25
CA ASP A 225 5.12 -16.61 -10.70
C ASP A 225 6.64 -16.80 -10.54
N ASN A 226 7.40 -15.74 -10.35
CA ASN A 226 8.82 -15.85 -10.02
C ASN A 226 9.09 -16.56 -8.69
N LEU A 227 8.11 -16.60 -7.80
CA LEU A 227 8.19 -17.40 -6.57
C LEU A 227 8.21 -18.89 -6.84
N LEU A 228 7.56 -19.37 -7.92
CA LEU A 228 7.42 -20.79 -8.24
C LEU A 228 8.78 -21.48 -8.49
N GLN A 229 9.81 -20.74 -8.93
CA GLN A 229 11.16 -21.27 -9.10
C GLN A 229 11.82 -21.72 -7.78
N TYR A 230 11.31 -21.23 -6.65
CA TYR A 230 11.77 -21.62 -5.31
C TYR A 230 10.87 -22.66 -4.66
N ALA A 231 9.70 -22.99 -5.25
CA ALA A 231 8.75 -23.92 -4.68
C ALA A 231 9.32 -25.37 -4.62
N ASN A 232 9.06 -26.05 -3.50
CA ASN A 232 9.30 -27.47 -3.38
C ASN A 232 8.01 -28.24 -3.71
N ARG A 233 8.09 -29.19 -4.66
CA ARG A 233 6.96 -30.03 -5.06
C ARG A 233 6.48 -30.98 -3.97
N GLU A 234 7.29 -31.21 -2.95
CA GLU A 234 6.95 -32.05 -1.80
C GLU A 234 6.13 -31.33 -0.72
N ASP A 235 6.02 -29.99 -0.81
CA ASP A 235 5.20 -29.18 0.12
C ASP A 235 3.70 -29.30 -0.23
N LEU A 236 3.10 -30.45 0.05
CA LEU A 236 1.71 -30.76 -0.29
C LEU A 236 0.65 -29.98 0.51
N MET A 237 1.04 -29.32 1.60
CA MET A 237 0.12 -28.67 2.56
C MET A 237 -0.03 -27.16 2.34
N VAL A 238 0.65 -26.60 1.36
CA VAL A 238 0.65 -25.15 1.07
C VAL A 238 0.55 -24.91 -0.44
N THR A 239 0.16 -23.71 -0.84
CA THR A 239 0.14 -23.36 -2.25
C THR A 239 1.56 -23.28 -2.83
N PRO A 240 1.75 -23.48 -4.14
CA PRO A 240 3.07 -23.37 -4.75
C PRO A 240 3.76 -22.02 -4.52
N TRP A 241 3.02 -20.91 -4.51
CA TRP A 241 3.55 -19.57 -4.22
C TRP A 241 3.99 -19.44 -2.76
N GLU A 242 3.22 -20.01 -1.82
CA GLU A 242 3.59 -20.03 -0.40
C GLU A 242 4.82 -20.88 -0.14
N SER A 243 4.90 -22.07 -0.77
CA SER A 243 6.11 -22.91 -0.74
C SER A 243 7.31 -22.12 -1.29
N GLY A 244 7.16 -21.49 -2.44
CA GLY A 244 8.23 -20.67 -3.05
C GLY A 244 8.68 -19.53 -2.15
N TYR A 245 7.76 -18.81 -1.54
CA TYR A 245 8.05 -17.73 -0.59
C TYR A 245 8.83 -18.26 0.64
N ARG A 246 8.40 -19.36 1.26
CA ARG A 246 9.06 -19.97 2.42
C ARG A 246 10.49 -20.41 2.10
N HIS A 247 10.69 -21.06 0.95
CA HIS A 247 12.02 -21.50 0.52
C HIS A 247 12.95 -20.36 0.13
N LEU A 248 12.41 -19.30 -0.47
CA LEU A 248 13.18 -18.08 -0.75
C LEU A 248 13.73 -17.49 0.57
N LEU A 249 12.90 -17.33 1.59
CA LEU A 249 13.32 -16.85 2.91
C LEU A 249 14.36 -17.75 3.56
N SER A 250 14.15 -19.08 3.50
CA SER A 250 15.08 -20.05 4.12
C SER A 250 16.47 -20.06 3.50
N LYS A 251 16.58 -19.79 2.19
CA LYS A 251 17.88 -19.66 1.51
C LYS A 251 18.65 -18.42 2.00
N PHE A 252 17.95 -17.34 2.29
CA PHE A 252 18.59 -16.11 2.80
C PHE A 252 19.18 -16.30 4.20
N HIS A 253 18.52 -17.04 5.09
CA HIS A 253 19.02 -17.30 6.46
C HIS A 253 20.19 -18.31 6.52
N LYS A 254 20.52 -18.99 5.41
CA LYS A 254 21.63 -19.96 5.36
C LYS A 254 22.95 -19.38 4.82
N ASN A 255 22.92 -18.16 4.31
CA ASN A 255 24.07 -17.40 3.82
C ASN A 255 24.45 -16.29 4.81
#